data_a4c9651ff6a5f17f69f8fdceab72cbf8
#
_entry.id   a4c9651ff6a5f17f69f8fdceab72cbf8
#
_cell.length_a   1.000
_cell.length_b   1.000
_cell.length_c   1.000
_cell.angle_alpha   90.00
_cell.angle_beta   90.00
_cell.angle_gamma   90.00
#
_symmetry.space_group_name_H-M   'P 1'
#
loop_
_entity.id
_entity.type
_entity.pdbx_description
1 polymer ?
#
loop_
_entity_poly.entity_id
_entity_poly.type
_entity_poly.pdbx_seq_one_letter_code
_entity_poly.pdbx_strand_id
1 'polypeptide(L)'
;TIDKLVASFSGLGKGEPLELLALLYLSYAGTCRKENVEPRPPDRFWEWGKMLLSDFNQIDNQLAPAQDILQYMAEEKRIGSWHLDLGSSQGKLQSGYLAFYNLLWPLYQDFRQRLIHENIAYTGLAGRIACERLPRLLQENAIPRQTFYLFAGFNALTGAEKQLIKTLVREKKAEIIWNADRYYLDDDMQEAGHFLRQYKQDPDLNHFF
;
A
#
# COMPACT_ATOMS: atom_id res chain seq x y z
N THR A 1 11.78 15.42 -4.56
CA THR A 1 11.29 14.51 -3.51
C THR A 1 10.95 13.16 -4.12
N ILE A 2 10.96 12.11 -3.31
CA ILE A 2 10.59 10.75 -3.74
C ILE A 2 9.15 10.69 -4.25
N ASP A 3 8.24 11.47 -3.68
CA ASP A 3 6.84 11.54 -4.13
C ASP A 3 6.71 11.97 -5.59
N LYS A 4 7.52 12.95 -6.02
CA LYS A 4 7.53 13.40 -7.43
C LYS A 4 8.04 12.31 -8.37
N LEU A 5 9.01 11.52 -7.91
CA LEU A 5 9.54 10.38 -8.67
C LEU A 5 8.49 9.29 -8.78
N VAL A 6 7.83 8.94 -7.66
CA VAL A 6 6.73 7.99 -7.62
C VAL A 6 5.59 8.42 -8.54
N ALA A 7 5.18 9.69 -8.48
CA ALA A 7 4.15 10.22 -9.37
C ALA A 7 4.55 10.13 -10.86
N SER A 8 5.81 10.42 -11.18
CA SER A 8 6.34 10.30 -12.54
C SER A 8 6.31 8.85 -13.06
N PHE A 9 6.69 7.87 -12.24
CA PHE A 9 6.73 6.47 -12.65
C PHE A 9 5.35 5.82 -12.62
N SER A 10 4.50 6.17 -11.66
CA SER A 10 3.12 5.68 -11.62
C SER A 10 2.24 6.29 -12.71
N GLY A 11 2.55 7.51 -13.17
CA GLY A 11 1.69 8.28 -14.07
C GLY A 11 0.38 8.72 -13.45
N LEU A 12 0.26 8.66 -12.09
CA LEU A 12 -0.95 8.98 -11.36
C LEU A 12 -0.77 10.28 -10.57
N GLY A 13 -1.79 11.12 -10.58
CA GLY A 13 -1.89 12.30 -9.74
C GLY A 13 -2.23 11.93 -8.28
N LYS A 14 -2.00 12.87 -7.37
CA LYS A 14 -2.40 12.70 -5.97
C LYS A 14 -3.91 12.97 -5.85
N GLY A 15 -4.65 11.99 -5.36
CA GLY A 15 -6.07 12.19 -5.04
C GLY A 15 -6.25 12.97 -3.73
N GLU A 16 -7.25 13.83 -3.70
CA GLU A 16 -7.63 14.56 -2.48
C GLU A 16 -8.38 13.63 -1.51
N PRO A 17 -8.20 13.79 -0.18
CA PRO A 17 -8.78 12.86 0.80
C PRO A 17 -10.29 12.67 0.66
N LEU A 18 -11.02 13.73 0.39
CA LEU A 18 -12.48 13.68 0.22
C LEU A 18 -12.88 12.94 -1.07
N GLU A 19 -12.16 13.19 -2.14
CA GLU A 19 -12.34 12.53 -3.43
C GLU A 19 -12.06 11.03 -3.33
N LEU A 20 -10.92 10.65 -2.73
CA LEU A 20 -10.57 9.25 -2.48
C LEU A 20 -11.65 8.51 -1.68
N LEU A 21 -12.19 9.15 -0.65
CA LEU A 21 -13.22 8.58 0.19
C LEU A 21 -14.57 8.46 -0.53
N ALA A 22 -14.91 9.43 -1.38
CA ALA A 22 -16.11 9.37 -2.22
C ALA A 22 -16.02 8.22 -3.25
N LEU A 23 -14.87 8.07 -3.91
CA LEU A 23 -14.63 6.98 -4.86
C LEU A 23 -14.60 5.62 -4.17
N LEU A 24 -14.05 5.54 -2.94
CA LEU A 24 -14.09 4.32 -2.13
C LEU A 24 -15.55 3.94 -1.80
N TYR A 25 -16.39 4.91 -1.45
CA TYR A 25 -17.82 4.66 -1.23
C TYR A 25 -18.54 4.16 -2.50
N LEU A 26 -18.27 4.75 -3.64
CA LEU A 26 -18.84 4.29 -4.92
C LEU A 26 -18.42 2.85 -5.24
N SER A 27 -17.17 2.50 -5.00
CA SER A 27 -16.66 1.14 -5.15
C SER A 27 -17.32 0.18 -4.17
N TYR A 28 -17.46 0.59 -2.89
CA TYR A 28 -18.16 -0.19 -1.86
C TYR A 28 -19.61 -0.46 -2.25
N ALA A 29 -20.37 0.57 -2.60
CA ALA A 29 -21.77 0.41 -2.99
C ALA A 29 -21.92 -0.46 -4.26
N GLY A 30 -20.99 -0.32 -5.21
CA GLY A 30 -20.95 -1.17 -6.40
C GLY A 30 -20.66 -2.64 -6.08
N THR A 31 -19.68 -2.89 -5.22
CA THR A 31 -19.32 -4.25 -4.77
C THR A 31 -20.45 -4.90 -3.98
N CYS A 32 -21.07 -4.16 -3.06
CA CYS A 32 -22.23 -4.65 -2.31
C CYS A 32 -23.37 -5.12 -3.23
N ARG A 33 -23.67 -4.34 -4.28
CA ARG A 33 -24.73 -4.71 -5.25
C ARG A 33 -24.38 -5.98 -6.03
N LYS A 34 -23.12 -6.16 -6.42
CA LYS A 34 -22.64 -7.38 -7.12
C LYS A 34 -22.77 -8.63 -6.24
N GLU A 35 -22.57 -8.46 -4.94
CA GLU A 35 -22.62 -9.55 -3.95
C GLU A 35 -24.00 -9.69 -3.28
N ASN A 36 -25.04 -8.98 -3.76
CA ASN A 36 -26.38 -8.96 -3.19
C ASN A 36 -26.43 -8.57 -1.71
N VAL A 37 -25.53 -7.68 -1.29
CA VAL A 37 -25.47 -7.10 0.05
C VAL A 37 -26.01 -5.66 -0.01
N GLU A 38 -26.86 -5.27 0.93
CA GLU A 38 -27.32 -3.89 1.01
C GLU A 38 -26.21 -2.98 1.50
N PRO A 39 -25.82 -1.93 0.72
CA PRO A 39 -24.77 -1.03 1.15
C PRO A 39 -25.23 -0.14 2.29
N ARG A 40 -24.37 0.10 3.27
CA ARG A 40 -24.64 1.09 4.31
C ARG A 40 -24.70 2.51 3.69
N PRO A 41 -25.54 3.38 4.25
CA PRO A 41 -25.63 4.76 3.75
C PRO A 41 -24.31 5.54 3.98
N PRO A 42 -24.06 6.64 3.22
CA PRO A 42 -22.79 7.34 3.23
C PRO A 42 -22.33 7.83 4.62
N ASP A 43 -23.26 8.31 5.45
CA ASP A 43 -22.97 8.77 6.81
C ASP A 43 -22.39 7.68 7.69
N ARG A 44 -22.91 6.46 7.59
CA ARG A 44 -22.41 5.28 8.33
C ARG A 44 -21.10 4.73 7.74
N PHE A 45 -20.95 4.83 6.41
CA PHE A 45 -19.71 4.44 5.75
C PHE A 45 -18.55 5.34 6.16
N TRP A 46 -18.77 6.63 6.31
CA TRP A 46 -17.74 7.62 6.56
C TRP A 46 -16.91 7.35 7.82
N GLU A 47 -17.52 6.78 8.84
CA GLU A 47 -16.87 6.48 10.12
C GLU A 47 -15.71 5.47 9.95
N TRP A 48 -15.90 4.45 9.14
CA TRP A 48 -14.89 3.41 8.92
C TRP A 48 -14.19 3.48 7.57
N GLY A 49 -14.74 4.18 6.60
CA GLY A 49 -14.14 4.33 5.27
C GLY A 49 -12.76 4.97 5.30
N LYS A 50 -12.53 5.92 6.20
CA LYS A 50 -11.19 6.52 6.44
C LYS A 50 -10.18 5.49 6.94
N MET A 51 -10.60 4.62 7.85
CA MET A 51 -9.75 3.56 8.40
C MET A 51 -9.40 2.56 7.29
N LEU A 52 -10.41 2.14 6.51
CA LEU A 52 -10.20 1.23 5.40
C LEU A 52 -9.27 1.81 4.31
N LEU A 53 -9.42 3.10 4.00
CA LEU A 53 -8.50 3.80 3.09
C LEU A 53 -7.06 3.81 3.64
N SER A 54 -6.91 4.01 4.94
CA SER A 54 -5.61 3.95 5.62
C SER A 54 -5.01 2.54 5.55
N ASP A 55 -5.82 1.49 5.76
CA ASP A 55 -5.38 0.10 5.70
C ASP A 55 -4.93 -0.27 4.27
N PHE A 56 -5.70 0.09 3.26
CA PHE A 56 -5.30 -0.10 1.86
C PHE A 56 -4.01 0.65 1.52
N ASN A 57 -3.88 1.88 2.03
CA ASN A 57 -2.66 2.66 1.86
C ASN A 57 -1.44 1.98 2.51
N GLN A 58 -1.58 1.39 3.70
CA GLN A 58 -0.50 0.65 4.35
C GLN A 58 -0.14 -0.64 3.61
N ILE A 59 -1.13 -1.42 3.18
CA ILE A 59 -0.93 -2.63 2.38
C ILE A 59 -0.11 -2.30 1.12
N ASP A 60 -0.46 -1.21 0.43
CA ASP A 60 0.23 -0.81 -0.79
C ASP A 60 1.60 -0.21 -0.53
N ASN A 61 1.76 0.63 0.49
CA ASN A 61 3.04 1.20 0.89
C ASN A 61 4.08 0.11 1.22
N GLN A 62 3.63 -1.01 1.81
CA GLN A 62 4.51 -2.11 2.16
C GLN A 62 4.65 -3.15 1.04
N LEU A 63 4.00 -2.95 -0.11
CA LEU A 63 3.89 -3.93 -1.20
C LEU A 63 3.40 -5.30 -0.71
N ALA A 64 2.64 -5.29 0.37
CA ALA A 64 2.13 -6.51 0.97
C ALA A 64 1.16 -7.24 0.00
N PRO A 65 1.05 -8.58 0.06
CA PRO A 65 0.15 -9.35 -0.80
C PRO A 65 -1.30 -9.09 -0.41
N ALA A 66 -1.91 -8.06 -1.00
CA ALA A 66 -3.24 -7.56 -0.63
C ALA A 66 -4.31 -8.65 -0.68
N GLN A 67 -4.28 -9.51 -1.69
CA GLN A 67 -5.22 -10.63 -1.81
C GLN A 67 -5.13 -11.55 -0.62
N ASP A 68 -3.94 -12.02 -0.30
CA ASP A 68 -3.73 -13.00 0.77
C ASP A 68 -4.13 -12.42 2.13
N ILE A 69 -3.76 -11.16 2.40
CA ILE A 69 -4.10 -10.48 3.64
C ILE A 69 -5.63 -10.32 3.79
N LEU A 70 -6.30 -9.79 2.77
CA LEU A 70 -7.72 -9.49 2.85
C LEU A 70 -8.57 -10.76 2.85
N GLN A 71 -8.15 -11.82 2.13
CA GLN A 71 -8.80 -13.12 2.17
C GLN A 71 -8.55 -13.85 3.50
N TYR A 72 -7.32 -13.79 4.03
CA TYR A 72 -7.01 -14.38 5.34
C TYR A 72 -7.83 -13.74 6.47
N MET A 73 -8.01 -12.42 6.45
CA MET A 73 -8.87 -11.72 7.40
C MET A 73 -10.32 -12.24 7.35
N ALA A 74 -10.84 -12.53 6.16
CA ALA A 74 -12.17 -13.09 5.98
C ALA A 74 -12.25 -14.53 6.52
N GLU A 75 -11.24 -15.36 6.29
CA GLU A 75 -11.19 -16.74 6.76
C GLU A 75 -11.04 -16.83 8.29
N GLU A 76 -10.16 -16.03 8.88
CA GLU A 76 -9.97 -15.97 10.33
C GLU A 76 -11.28 -15.63 11.05
N LYS A 77 -12.01 -14.63 10.56
CA LYS A 77 -13.32 -14.25 11.11
C LYS A 77 -14.35 -15.33 10.92
N ARG A 78 -14.34 -16.09 9.82
CA ARG A 78 -15.21 -17.24 9.59
C ARG A 78 -14.94 -18.35 10.59
N ILE A 79 -13.67 -18.69 10.86
CA ILE A 79 -13.29 -19.71 11.84
C ILE A 79 -13.72 -19.30 13.26
N GLY A 80 -13.47 -18.03 13.64
CA GLY A 80 -13.87 -17.50 14.94
C GLY A 80 -15.40 -17.50 15.18
N SER A 81 -16.21 -17.56 14.11
CA SER A 81 -17.67 -17.59 14.19
C SER A 81 -18.28 -19.00 14.39
N TRP A 82 -17.51 -20.06 14.21
CA TRP A 82 -18.00 -21.44 14.31
C TRP A 82 -18.48 -21.85 15.72
N HIS A 83 -18.08 -21.13 16.74
CA HIS A 83 -18.45 -21.42 18.12
C HIS A 83 -19.69 -20.67 18.62
N LEU A 84 -20.41 -19.95 17.77
CA LEU A 84 -21.52 -19.10 18.18
C LEU A 84 -22.83 -19.49 17.48
N ASP A 85 -23.86 -19.65 18.28
CA ASP A 85 -25.19 -20.11 17.89
C ASP A 85 -25.86 -19.15 16.88
N LEU A 86 -26.08 -19.61 15.65
CA LEU A 86 -26.58 -18.81 14.51
C LEU A 86 -28.07 -18.35 14.68
N GLY A 87 -28.75 -18.75 15.73
CA GLY A 87 -30.14 -18.43 15.97
C GLY A 87 -30.41 -17.17 16.81
N SER A 88 -29.39 -16.57 17.40
CA SER A 88 -29.53 -15.40 18.28
C SER A 88 -29.41 -14.07 17.52
N SER A 89 -29.85 -12.96 18.15
CA SER A 89 -29.64 -11.59 17.63
C SER A 89 -28.16 -11.30 17.36
N GLN A 90 -27.24 -11.96 18.08
CA GLN A 90 -25.80 -11.92 17.86
C GLN A 90 -25.41 -12.61 16.56
N GLY A 91 -26.09 -13.69 16.13
CA GLY A 91 -25.83 -14.38 14.87
C GLY A 91 -26.12 -13.52 13.63
N LYS A 92 -27.12 -12.61 13.68
CA LYS A 92 -27.42 -11.67 12.59
C LYS A 92 -26.36 -10.55 12.46
N LEU A 93 -25.87 -10.04 13.58
CA LEU A 93 -24.76 -9.08 13.60
C LEU A 93 -23.49 -9.72 13.04
N GLN A 94 -23.26 -10.97 13.36
CA GLN A 94 -22.10 -11.74 12.96
C GLN A 94 -22.11 -12.12 11.48
N SER A 95 -23.28 -12.49 10.93
CA SER A 95 -23.43 -12.76 9.48
C SER A 95 -23.16 -11.50 8.65
N GLY A 96 -23.60 -10.32 9.12
CA GLY A 96 -23.30 -9.04 8.50
C GLY A 96 -21.79 -8.67 8.59
N TYR A 97 -21.13 -9.08 9.66
CA TYR A 97 -19.70 -8.86 9.86
C TYR A 97 -18.86 -9.73 8.92
N LEU A 98 -19.21 -11.01 8.80
CA LEU A 98 -18.57 -11.93 7.85
C LEU A 98 -18.77 -11.51 6.39
N ALA A 99 -19.96 -11.09 6.03
CA ALA A 99 -20.27 -10.57 4.71
C ALA A 99 -19.37 -9.37 4.38
N PHE A 100 -19.11 -8.49 5.35
CA PHE A 100 -18.19 -7.35 5.16
C PHE A 100 -16.76 -7.78 4.86
N TYR A 101 -16.19 -8.74 5.59
CA TYR A 101 -14.82 -9.20 5.32
C TYR A 101 -14.68 -9.86 3.95
N ASN A 102 -15.70 -10.58 3.49
CA ASN A 102 -15.72 -11.16 2.15
C ASN A 102 -15.76 -10.11 1.03
N LEU A 103 -16.25 -8.89 1.33
CA LEU A 103 -16.24 -7.78 0.37
C LEU A 103 -14.89 -7.08 0.24
N LEU A 104 -13.96 -7.24 1.20
CA LEU A 104 -12.73 -6.43 1.25
C LEU A 104 -11.86 -6.60 0.00
N TRP A 105 -11.64 -7.85 -0.45
CA TRP A 105 -10.82 -8.10 -1.63
C TRP A 105 -11.47 -7.58 -2.93
N PRO A 106 -12.74 -7.92 -3.27
CA PRO A 106 -13.38 -7.35 -4.46
C PRO A 106 -13.52 -5.82 -4.38
N LEU A 107 -13.74 -5.25 -3.20
CA LEU A 107 -13.75 -3.80 -2.99
C LEU A 107 -12.38 -3.16 -3.29
N TYR A 108 -11.30 -3.73 -2.74
CA TYR A 108 -9.95 -3.25 -3.03
C TYR A 108 -9.65 -3.27 -4.53
N GLN A 109 -10.02 -4.35 -5.24
CA GLN A 109 -9.82 -4.46 -6.68
C GLN A 109 -10.63 -3.41 -7.46
N ASP A 110 -11.93 -3.23 -7.16
CA ASP A 110 -12.78 -2.25 -7.84
C ASP A 110 -12.28 -0.82 -7.57
N PHE A 111 -11.91 -0.52 -6.33
CA PHE A 111 -11.39 0.79 -5.95
C PHE A 111 -10.05 1.11 -6.64
N ARG A 112 -9.11 0.15 -6.66
CA ARG A 112 -7.84 0.29 -7.37
C ARG A 112 -8.05 0.55 -8.87
N GLN A 113 -8.93 -0.19 -9.53
CA GLN A 113 -9.22 0.00 -10.95
C GLN A 113 -9.85 1.37 -11.21
N ARG A 114 -10.76 1.80 -10.36
CA ARG A 114 -11.41 3.11 -10.45
C ARG A 114 -10.39 4.25 -10.33
N LEU A 115 -9.51 4.19 -9.34
CA LEU A 115 -8.47 5.19 -9.14
C LEU A 115 -7.51 5.27 -10.34
N ILE A 116 -7.11 4.13 -10.91
CA ILE A 116 -6.28 4.09 -12.11
C ILE A 116 -7.00 4.72 -13.31
N HIS A 117 -8.30 4.45 -13.45
CA HIS A 117 -9.13 5.04 -14.52
C HIS A 117 -9.24 6.57 -14.40
N GLU A 118 -9.40 7.08 -13.17
CA GLU A 118 -9.44 8.52 -12.88
C GLU A 118 -8.06 9.18 -12.89
N ASN A 119 -6.97 8.42 -13.10
CA ASN A 119 -5.58 8.89 -13.08
C ASN A 119 -5.15 9.52 -11.75
N ILE A 120 -5.70 9.08 -10.63
CA ILE A 120 -5.35 9.52 -9.28
C ILE A 120 -5.02 8.33 -8.38
N ALA A 121 -4.31 8.60 -7.29
CA ALA A 121 -3.99 7.59 -6.30
C ALA A 121 -3.76 8.20 -4.91
N TYR A 122 -3.94 7.38 -3.87
CA TYR A 122 -3.30 7.60 -2.58
C TYR A 122 -1.84 7.17 -2.64
N THR A 123 -1.04 7.61 -1.68
CA THR A 123 0.43 7.47 -1.71
C THR A 123 0.90 6.01 -1.91
N GLY A 124 0.31 5.07 -1.17
CA GLY A 124 0.68 3.65 -1.26
C GLY A 124 0.38 3.07 -2.64
N LEU A 125 -0.80 3.34 -3.21
CA LEU A 125 -1.15 2.86 -4.55
C LEU A 125 -0.21 3.45 -5.60
N ALA A 126 0.10 4.74 -5.52
CA ALA A 126 1.07 5.35 -6.42
C ALA A 126 2.44 4.65 -6.34
N GLY A 127 2.92 4.37 -5.11
CA GLY A 127 4.15 3.62 -4.88
C GLY A 127 4.13 2.22 -5.49
N ARG A 128 3.05 1.46 -5.24
CA ARG A 128 2.86 0.11 -5.82
C ARG A 128 2.86 0.14 -7.34
N ILE A 129 2.08 1.03 -7.95
CA ILE A 129 2.00 1.17 -9.41
C ILE A 129 3.35 1.61 -10.00
N ALA A 130 4.08 2.51 -9.33
CA ALA A 130 5.42 2.88 -9.73
C ALA A 130 6.37 1.69 -9.78
N CYS A 131 6.36 0.83 -8.73
CA CYS A 131 7.15 -0.40 -8.69
C CYS A 131 6.75 -1.40 -9.78
N GLU A 132 5.46 -1.54 -10.06
CA GLU A 132 4.95 -2.43 -11.13
C GLU A 132 5.34 -1.94 -12.54
N ARG A 133 5.37 -0.61 -12.77
CA ARG A 133 5.69 -0.01 -14.07
C ARG A 133 7.19 0.18 -14.33
N LEU A 134 7.98 0.36 -13.27
CA LEU A 134 9.40 0.69 -13.40
C LEU A 134 10.19 -0.29 -14.27
N PRO A 135 10.05 -1.63 -14.16
CA PRO A 135 10.77 -2.56 -15.02
C PRO A 135 10.50 -2.32 -16.52
N ARG A 136 9.24 -2.05 -16.86
CA ARG A 136 8.86 -1.75 -18.24
C ARG A 136 9.44 -0.41 -18.72
N LEU A 137 9.38 0.64 -17.90
CA LEU A 137 9.94 1.95 -18.22
C LEU A 137 11.45 1.86 -18.49
N LEU A 138 12.15 1.00 -17.76
CA LEU A 138 13.59 0.73 -17.96
C LEU A 138 13.83 -0.01 -19.27
N GLN A 139 13.07 -1.07 -19.56
CA GLN A 139 13.18 -1.85 -20.80
C GLN A 139 12.89 -1.02 -22.06
N GLU A 140 11.88 -0.17 -22.01
CA GLU A 140 11.48 0.73 -23.11
C GLU A 140 12.38 1.95 -23.26
N ASN A 141 13.42 2.10 -22.41
CA ASN A 141 14.29 3.30 -22.33
C ASN A 141 13.48 4.60 -22.14
N ALA A 142 12.33 4.53 -21.47
CA ALA A 142 11.52 5.71 -21.17
C ALA A 142 12.20 6.65 -20.17
N ILE A 143 13.16 6.15 -19.39
CA ILE A 143 14.04 6.94 -18.54
C ILE A 143 15.29 7.31 -19.37
N PRO A 144 15.57 8.59 -19.62
CA PRO A 144 16.72 9.00 -20.43
C PRO A 144 18.04 8.38 -19.93
N ARG A 145 18.91 7.98 -20.85
CA ARG A 145 20.18 7.29 -20.51
C ARG A 145 21.06 8.08 -19.58
N GLN A 146 21.09 9.40 -19.71
CA GLN A 146 21.87 10.33 -18.88
C GLN A 146 21.24 10.62 -17.51
N THR A 147 20.01 10.14 -17.27
CA THR A 147 19.35 10.35 -15.97
C THR A 147 19.95 9.42 -14.92
N PHE A 148 20.39 10.03 -13.84
CA PHE A 148 20.91 9.34 -12.66
C PHE A 148 20.25 9.93 -11.41
N TYR A 149 19.81 9.06 -10.51
CA TYR A 149 19.12 9.47 -9.29
C TYR A 149 20.05 9.34 -8.10
N LEU A 150 20.12 10.36 -7.28
CA LEU A 150 20.82 10.34 -6.00
C LEU A 150 19.80 10.44 -4.87
N PHE A 151 19.72 9.40 -4.06
CA PHE A 151 18.89 9.35 -2.88
C PHE A 151 19.71 9.69 -1.65
N ALA A 152 19.30 10.68 -0.86
CA ALA A 152 19.99 11.09 0.36
C ALA A 152 19.02 11.56 1.43
N GLY A 153 19.40 11.40 2.70
CA GLY A 153 18.64 11.91 3.85
C GLY A 153 17.44 11.04 4.26
N PHE A 154 17.42 9.77 3.87
CA PHE A 154 16.40 8.80 4.32
C PHE A 154 16.86 8.11 5.61
N ASN A 155 15.89 7.82 6.48
CA ASN A 155 16.08 7.00 7.68
C ASN A 155 15.24 5.73 7.62
N ALA A 156 13.95 5.87 7.36
CA ALA A 156 13.04 4.75 7.16
C ALA A 156 12.42 4.83 5.76
N LEU A 157 12.36 3.69 5.06
CA LEU A 157 11.73 3.56 3.76
C LEU A 157 10.51 2.65 3.87
N THR A 158 9.44 3.01 3.19
CA THR A 158 8.33 2.07 2.96
C THR A 158 8.80 0.92 2.06
N GLY A 159 8.04 -0.17 2.03
CA GLY A 159 8.33 -1.30 1.14
C GLY A 159 8.40 -0.89 -0.33
N ALA A 160 7.50 0.01 -0.76
CA ALA A 160 7.46 0.53 -2.13
C ALA A 160 8.70 1.40 -2.45
N GLU A 161 9.06 2.33 -1.57
CA GLU A 161 10.27 3.16 -1.74
C GLU A 161 11.54 2.31 -1.78
N LYS A 162 11.65 1.35 -0.85
CA LYS A 162 12.77 0.41 -0.81
C LYS A 162 12.89 -0.37 -2.11
N GLN A 163 11.80 -0.94 -2.61
CA GLN A 163 11.79 -1.72 -3.84
C GLN A 163 12.15 -0.86 -5.07
N LEU A 164 11.61 0.37 -5.14
CA LEU A 164 11.87 1.30 -6.23
C LEU A 164 13.36 1.70 -6.28
N ILE A 165 13.94 2.08 -5.13
CA ILE A 165 15.35 2.43 -5.02
C ILE A 165 16.24 1.24 -5.40
N LYS A 166 15.97 0.06 -4.85
CA LYS A 166 16.72 -1.18 -5.16
C LYS A 166 16.71 -1.49 -6.66
N THR A 167 15.56 -1.36 -7.30
CA THR A 167 15.46 -1.58 -8.75
C THR A 167 16.32 -0.60 -9.53
N LEU A 168 16.29 0.69 -9.18
CA LEU A 168 17.12 1.70 -9.85
C LEU A 168 18.62 1.51 -9.59
N VAL A 169 19.02 1.11 -8.39
CA VAL A 169 20.43 0.82 -8.04
C VAL A 169 20.95 -0.39 -8.83
N ARG A 170 20.19 -1.49 -8.88
CA ARG A 170 20.54 -2.67 -9.68
C ARG A 170 20.73 -2.35 -11.16
N GLU A 171 19.92 -1.45 -11.70
CA GLU A 171 19.99 -1.00 -13.09
C GLU A 171 21.05 0.12 -13.31
N LYS A 172 21.86 0.40 -12.29
CA LYS A 172 22.92 1.44 -12.34
C LYS A 172 22.38 2.83 -12.72
N LYS A 173 21.15 3.09 -12.32
CA LYS A 173 20.44 4.37 -12.53
C LYS A 173 20.37 5.21 -11.27
N ALA A 174 20.78 4.67 -10.12
CA ALA A 174 20.74 5.40 -8.87
C ALA A 174 21.84 4.97 -7.91
N GLU A 175 22.09 5.85 -6.96
CA GLU A 175 22.85 5.60 -5.73
C GLU A 175 22.08 6.11 -4.52
N ILE A 176 22.35 5.53 -3.35
CA ILE A 176 21.80 5.99 -2.08
C ILE A 176 22.95 6.32 -1.12
N ILE A 177 22.83 7.48 -0.46
CA ILE A 177 23.78 7.96 0.54
C ILE A 177 23.04 8.02 1.87
N TRP A 178 23.55 7.30 2.85
CA TRP A 178 23.00 7.25 4.20
C TRP A 178 23.68 8.29 5.09
N ASN A 179 22.89 9.04 5.82
CA ASN A 179 23.38 9.85 6.93
C ASN A 179 23.24 9.04 8.22
N ALA A 180 24.27 8.26 8.52
CA ALA A 180 24.25 7.31 9.63
C ALA A 180 25.35 7.66 10.66
N ASP A 181 24.97 7.82 11.91
CA ASP A 181 25.90 7.98 13.03
C ASP A 181 26.26 6.61 13.61
N ARG A 182 27.54 6.36 13.85
CA ARG A 182 28.05 5.13 14.44
C ARG A 182 27.41 4.82 15.79
N TYR A 183 27.09 5.83 16.59
CA TYR A 183 26.38 5.66 17.84
C TYR A 183 25.07 4.87 17.69
N TYR A 184 24.31 5.14 16.63
CA TYR A 184 23.05 4.44 16.37
C TYR A 184 23.23 3.13 15.59
N LEU A 185 24.33 3.01 14.84
CA LEU A 185 24.60 1.81 14.04
C LEU A 185 25.23 0.67 14.87
N ASP A 186 26.11 1.01 15.81
CA ASP A 186 26.94 0.04 16.53
C ASP A 186 26.26 -0.50 17.79
N ASP A 187 25.19 0.14 18.27
CA ASP A 187 24.40 -0.28 19.42
C ASP A 187 23.01 -0.78 18.99
N ASP A 188 22.79 -2.09 19.13
CA ASP A 188 21.52 -2.74 18.76
C ASP A 188 20.34 -2.30 19.63
N MET A 189 20.58 -1.75 20.82
CA MET A 189 19.54 -1.22 21.70
C MET A 189 19.00 0.14 21.24
N GLN A 190 19.68 0.78 20.32
CA GLN A 190 19.25 2.08 19.78
C GLN A 190 18.22 1.90 18.66
N GLU A 191 16.95 2.15 18.96
CA GLU A 191 15.86 2.04 17.99
C GLU A 191 16.05 2.95 16.76
N ALA A 192 16.64 4.14 16.94
CA ALA A 192 16.88 5.08 15.86
C ALA A 192 17.76 4.52 14.73
N GLY A 193 18.64 3.56 15.04
CA GLY A 193 19.48 2.85 14.07
C GLY A 193 18.85 1.61 13.44
N HIS A 194 17.68 1.19 13.89
CA HIS A 194 17.09 -0.09 13.51
C HIS A 194 16.99 -0.30 11.99
N PHE A 195 16.39 0.64 11.27
CA PHE A 195 16.27 0.55 9.82
C PHE A 195 17.62 0.66 9.09
N LEU A 196 18.49 1.55 9.55
CA LEU A 196 19.82 1.73 8.96
C LEU A 196 20.66 0.46 9.09
N ARG A 197 20.60 -0.25 10.22
CA ARG A 197 21.27 -1.55 10.41
C ARG A 197 20.75 -2.61 9.42
N GLN A 198 19.45 -2.62 9.16
CA GLN A 198 18.87 -3.52 8.15
C GLN A 198 19.37 -3.18 6.73
N TYR A 199 19.42 -1.89 6.37
CA TYR A 199 19.90 -1.47 5.06
C TYR A 199 21.40 -1.73 4.86
N LYS A 200 22.20 -1.62 5.91
CA LYS A 200 23.62 -1.99 5.90
C LYS A 200 23.86 -3.46 5.57
N GLN A 201 22.92 -4.33 5.90
CA GLN A 201 22.96 -5.76 5.57
C GLN A 201 22.38 -6.08 4.19
N ASP A 202 21.68 -5.14 3.57
CA ASP A 202 21.04 -5.34 2.25
C ASP A 202 22.05 -5.05 1.12
N PRO A 203 22.38 -6.03 0.26
CA PRO A 203 23.42 -5.88 -0.77
C PRO A 203 23.14 -4.76 -1.79
N ASP A 204 21.90 -4.39 -1.98
CA ASP A 204 21.54 -3.30 -2.92
C ASP A 204 21.55 -1.92 -2.26
N LEU A 205 21.54 -1.85 -0.92
CA LEU A 205 21.41 -0.61 -0.16
C LEU A 205 22.63 -0.29 0.70
N ASN A 206 23.59 -1.20 0.84
CA ASN A 206 24.74 -1.07 1.73
C ASN A 206 25.86 -0.17 1.19
N HIS A 207 25.57 0.64 0.18
CA HIS A 207 26.52 1.58 -0.40
C HIS A 207 26.54 2.89 0.43
N PHE A 208 27.72 3.46 0.63
CA PHE A 208 27.92 4.78 1.26
C PHE A 208 27.29 4.93 2.66
N PHE A 209 27.62 4.03 3.56
CA PHE A 209 27.38 4.16 5.01
C PHE A 209 28.54 4.89 5.69
#